data_278d712861ccf11c463380bc51bda86b
#
_entry.id   278d712861ccf11c463380bc51bda86b
#
_cell.length_a   1.000
_cell.length_b   1.000
_cell.length_c   1.000
_cell.angle_alpha   90.00
_cell.angle_beta   90.00
_cell.angle_gamma   90.00
#
_symmetry.space_group_name_H-M   'P 1'
#
loop_
_entity.id
_entity.type
_entity.pdbx_description
1 polymer ?
#
loop_
_entity_poly.entity_id
_entity_poly.type
_entity_poly.pdbx_seq_one_letter_code
_entity_poly.pdbx_strand_id
1 'polypeptide(L)'
;YNIISNMRYLILHGHFYQPPRENPFLGEIPKEASASPSHDWNERITKECYSPNAYSRILDLGGKIADMSNNYQFMSFNFGPTLIDYIAKTRNDLLERIVEADKKSIERLGFGNAIAQVYNHIILPLAKKEDMRVEIKWGLYNFEKYFKRKSNGMWLSETAINLDVVDALYDCGVKFTILSPYQAHYVKNSTLIDVSGGQIDTSKPYWLFGHNEKKIAVFFYDPYISNDIAFQHLLRSADKFA
;
A
#
# COMPACT_ATOMS: atom_id res chain seq x y z
N TYR A 1 36.18 -9.36 3.91
CA TYR A 1 35.66 -9.06 2.56
C TYR A 1 34.20 -9.47 2.53
N ASN A 2 33.28 -8.51 2.78
CA ASN A 2 31.87 -8.72 2.54
C ASN A 2 31.65 -8.72 1.03
N ILE A 3 31.32 -9.87 0.47
CA ILE A 3 30.74 -9.98 -0.86
C ILE A 3 29.36 -9.32 -0.75
N ILE A 4 29.24 -8.05 -1.11
CA ILE A 4 27.97 -7.40 -1.34
C ILE A 4 27.39 -8.13 -2.56
N SER A 5 26.44 -9.02 -2.32
CA SER A 5 25.72 -9.69 -3.38
C SER A 5 25.05 -8.60 -4.22
N ASN A 6 25.34 -8.56 -5.52
CA ASN A 6 24.69 -7.67 -6.50
C ASN A 6 23.24 -8.10 -6.79
N MET A 7 22.51 -8.61 -5.80
CA MET A 7 21.12 -8.97 -5.94
C MET A 7 20.27 -7.72 -6.10
N ARG A 8 19.50 -7.67 -7.18
CA ARG A 8 18.49 -6.66 -7.42
C ARG A 8 17.15 -7.23 -6.98
N TYR A 9 16.32 -6.38 -6.38
CA TYR A 9 15.00 -6.74 -5.93
C TYR A 9 13.97 -5.87 -6.66
N LEU A 10 12.88 -6.48 -7.12
CA LEU A 10 11.68 -5.78 -7.58
C LEU A 10 10.62 -5.91 -6.50
N ILE A 11 10.08 -4.79 -6.05
CA ILE A 11 8.99 -4.74 -5.09
C ILE A 11 7.78 -4.11 -5.80
N LEU A 12 6.72 -4.89 -5.93
CA LEU A 12 5.41 -4.38 -6.34
C LEU A 12 4.63 -4.00 -5.10
N HIS A 13 4.02 -2.80 -5.08
CA HIS A 13 3.16 -2.37 -4.00
C HIS A 13 1.77 -2.03 -4.54
N GLY A 14 0.74 -2.67 -3.99
CA GLY A 14 -0.66 -2.37 -4.28
C GLY A 14 -1.28 -1.48 -3.20
N HIS A 15 -1.71 -0.28 -3.59
CA HIS A 15 -2.50 0.59 -2.73
C HIS A 15 -3.99 0.35 -3.01
N PHE A 16 -4.67 -0.33 -2.08
CA PHE A 16 -6.09 -0.65 -2.19
C PHE A 16 -6.91 0.23 -1.23
N TYR A 17 -7.73 1.08 -1.82
CA TYR A 17 -8.54 2.02 -1.07
C TYR A 17 -9.90 2.24 -1.77
N GLN A 18 -10.93 2.39 -0.97
CA GLN A 18 -12.23 2.93 -1.36
C GLN A 18 -12.69 3.94 -0.30
N PRO A 19 -13.27 5.07 -0.70
CA PRO A 19 -13.83 6.03 0.25
C PRO A 19 -15.03 5.42 0.96
N PRO A 20 -15.44 5.95 2.12
CA PRO A 20 -16.67 5.54 2.77
C PRO A 20 -17.87 5.83 1.84
N ARG A 21 -18.74 4.84 1.65
CA ARG A 21 -19.90 4.92 0.75
C ARG A 21 -21.22 4.75 1.48
N GLU A 22 -21.17 4.28 2.72
CA GLU A 22 -22.36 4.08 3.53
C GLU A 22 -23.05 5.41 3.80
N ASN A 23 -24.36 5.42 3.66
CA ASN A 23 -25.19 6.50 4.18
C ASN A 23 -25.06 6.51 5.71
N PRO A 24 -24.59 7.60 6.34
CA PRO A 24 -24.28 7.63 7.77
C PRO A 24 -25.54 7.47 8.67
N PHE A 25 -26.73 7.68 8.14
CA PHE A 25 -27.98 7.53 8.88
C PHE A 25 -28.60 6.14 8.73
N LEU A 26 -28.42 5.50 7.57
CA LEU A 26 -29.00 4.19 7.27
C LEU A 26 -28.02 3.04 7.46
N GLY A 27 -26.71 3.31 7.43
CA GLY A 27 -25.66 2.29 7.49
C GLY A 27 -25.60 1.39 6.26
N GLU A 28 -26.27 1.79 5.17
CA GLU A 28 -26.34 1.05 3.91
C GLU A 28 -25.61 1.83 2.81
N ILE A 29 -25.03 1.10 1.86
CA ILE A 29 -24.44 1.70 0.66
C ILE A 29 -25.58 1.89 -0.36
N PRO A 30 -25.85 3.14 -0.79
CA PRO A 30 -26.86 3.38 -1.82
C PRO A 30 -26.39 2.84 -3.17
N LYS A 31 -27.34 2.49 -4.05
CA LYS A 31 -27.02 2.07 -5.41
C LYS A 31 -26.39 3.21 -6.20
N GLU A 32 -25.22 2.94 -6.79
CA GLU A 32 -24.47 3.88 -7.62
C GLU A 32 -24.63 3.54 -9.11
N ALA A 33 -25.35 4.36 -9.85
CA ALA A 33 -25.61 4.11 -11.28
C ALA A 33 -24.34 3.99 -12.12
N SER A 34 -23.30 4.74 -11.78
CA SER A 34 -22.00 4.71 -12.46
C SER A 34 -21.21 3.41 -12.23
N ALA A 35 -21.59 2.60 -11.23
CA ALA A 35 -20.99 1.30 -10.95
C ALA A 35 -21.65 0.14 -11.72
N SER A 36 -22.70 0.41 -12.52
CA SER A 36 -23.44 -0.62 -13.26
C SER A 36 -22.49 -1.56 -14.05
N PRO A 37 -22.74 -2.88 -14.09
CA PRO A 37 -23.91 -3.61 -13.57
C PRO A 37 -23.86 -3.96 -12.06
N SER A 38 -22.81 -3.59 -11.34
CA SER A 38 -22.72 -3.79 -9.89
C SER A 38 -23.58 -2.78 -9.14
N HIS A 39 -23.89 -3.10 -7.88
CA HIS A 39 -24.70 -2.22 -7.02
C HIS A 39 -23.98 -0.90 -6.72
N ASP A 40 -22.68 -0.97 -6.41
CA ASP A 40 -21.82 0.14 -6.04
C ASP A 40 -20.37 -0.12 -6.44
N TRP A 41 -19.51 0.89 -6.30
CA TRP A 41 -18.10 0.78 -6.66
C TRP A 41 -17.30 -0.17 -5.75
N ASN A 42 -17.68 -0.37 -4.49
CA ASN A 42 -17.02 -1.34 -3.64
C ASN A 42 -17.22 -2.76 -4.20
N GLU A 43 -18.47 -3.09 -4.56
CA GLU A 43 -18.78 -4.39 -5.17
C GLU A 43 -18.08 -4.55 -6.52
N ARG A 44 -18.11 -3.52 -7.36
CA ARG A 44 -17.51 -3.56 -8.70
C ARG A 44 -16.01 -3.81 -8.64
N ILE A 45 -15.28 -3.01 -7.87
CA ILE A 45 -13.82 -3.16 -7.79
C ILE A 45 -13.43 -4.45 -7.03
N THR A 46 -14.26 -4.91 -6.10
CA THR A 46 -14.06 -6.22 -5.47
C THR A 46 -14.07 -7.34 -6.52
N LYS A 47 -15.01 -7.31 -7.47
CA LYS A 47 -15.10 -8.29 -8.56
C LYS A 47 -14.00 -8.13 -9.61
N GLU A 48 -13.65 -6.89 -9.95
CA GLU A 48 -12.72 -6.58 -11.04
C GLU A 48 -11.23 -6.61 -10.62
N CYS A 49 -10.93 -6.40 -9.32
CA CYS A 49 -9.56 -6.26 -8.82
C CYS A 49 -9.28 -7.11 -7.59
N TYR A 50 -10.00 -6.92 -6.47
CA TYR A 50 -9.58 -7.51 -5.20
C TYR A 50 -9.71 -9.03 -5.18
N SER A 51 -10.83 -9.58 -5.65
CA SER A 51 -11.03 -11.03 -5.77
C SER A 51 -10.10 -11.68 -6.80
N PRO A 52 -9.92 -11.14 -8.02
CA PRO A 52 -8.98 -11.70 -8.98
C PRO A 52 -7.54 -11.80 -8.47
N ASN A 53 -7.08 -10.87 -7.64
CA ASN A 53 -5.76 -10.96 -7.02
C ASN A 53 -5.66 -12.07 -5.96
N ALA A 54 -6.74 -12.34 -5.22
CA ALA A 54 -6.77 -13.44 -4.24
C ALA A 54 -6.91 -14.82 -4.88
N TYR A 55 -7.49 -14.88 -6.08
CA TYR A 55 -7.83 -16.11 -6.83
C TYR A 55 -7.32 -16.05 -8.27
N SER A 56 -6.06 -15.64 -8.44
CA SER A 56 -5.43 -15.53 -9.75
C SER A 56 -5.28 -16.91 -10.39
N ARG A 57 -5.67 -17.02 -11.66
CA ARG A 57 -5.66 -18.28 -12.41
C ARG A 57 -4.42 -18.35 -13.28
N ILE A 58 -3.66 -19.42 -13.14
CA ILE A 58 -2.55 -19.74 -14.03
C ILE A 58 -3.10 -20.72 -15.07
N LEU A 59 -3.06 -20.32 -16.34
CA LEU A 59 -3.61 -21.11 -17.43
C LEU A 59 -2.48 -21.89 -18.13
N ASP A 60 -2.80 -23.12 -18.59
CA ASP A 60 -1.94 -23.86 -19.49
C ASP A 60 -2.03 -23.33 -20.93
N LEU A 61 -1.24 -23.88 -21.84
CA LEU A 61 -1.24 -23.52 -23.26
C LEU A 61 -2.59 -23.77 -23.95
N GLY A 62 -3.44 -24.61 -23.38
CA GLY A 62 -4.79 -24.91 -23.89
C GLY A 62 -5.87 -24.02 -23.29
N GLY A 63 -5.50 -23.06 -22.42
CA GLY A 63 -6.42 -22.14 -21.75
C GLY A 63 -7.16 -22.76 -20.55
N LYS A 64 -6.76 -23.94 -20.08
CA LYS A 64 -7.32 -24.57 -18.87
C LYS A 64 -6.57 -24.07 -17.63
N ILE A 65 -7.26 -24.02 -16.49
CA ILE A 65 -6.64 -23.66 -15.22
C ILE A 65 -5.66 -24.77 -14.82
N ALA A 66 -4.37 -24.47 -14.88
CA ALA A 66 -3.30 -25.36 -14.45
C ALA A 66 -3.03 -25.21 -12.94
N ASP A 67 -3.15 -23.97 -12.41
CA ASP A 67 -2.91 -23.66 -11.00
C ASP A 67 -3.65 -22.39 -10.61
N MET A 68 -3.70 -22.12 -9.29
CA MET A 68 -4.26 -20.89 -8.71
C MET A 68 -3.25 -20.25 -7.76
N SER A 69 -3.04 -18.96 -7.94
CA SER A 69 -2.15 -18.15 -7.10
C SER A 69 -2.92 -17.12 -6.29
N ASN A 70 -2.40 -16.77 -5.14
CA ASN A 70 -2.82 -15.60 -4.39
C ASN A 70 -1.73 -14.53 -4.52
N ASN A 71 -1.96 -13.52 -5.37
CA ASN A 71 -0.98 -12.48 -5.70
C ASN A 71 -0.53 -11.67 -4.46
N TYR A 72 -1.40 -11.53 -3.46
CA TYR A 72 -1.05 -10.85 -2.19
C TYR A 72 0.12 -11.51 -1.45
N GLN A 73 0.48 -12.76 -1.75
CA GLN A 73 1.67 -13.40 -1.18
C GLN A 73 2.99 -12.86 -1.77
N PHE A 74 2.94 -12.26 -2.96
CA PHE A 74 4.12 -11.91 -3.75
C PHE A 74 4.28 -10.40 -3.95
N MET A 75 3.36 -9.59 -3.45
CA MET A 75 3.41 -8.13 -3.52
C MET A 75 3.25 -7.52 -2.13
N SER A 76 3.86 -6.38 -1.89
CA SER A 76 3.52 -5.55 -0.75
C SER A 76 2.17 -4.87 -0.99
N PHE A 77 1.40 -4.63 0.06
CA PHE A 77 0.08 -4.00 -0.12
C PHE A 77 -0.42 -3.31 1.16
N ASN A 78 -1.36 -2.41 0.98
CA ASN A 78 -2.21 -1.92 2.06
C ASN A 78 -3.69 -1.95 1.64
N PHE A 79 -4.57 -2.17 2.61
CA PHE A 79 -6.01 -1.97 2.48
C PHE A 79 -6.43 -0.81 3.38
N GLY A 80 -7.12 0.18 2.80
CA GLY A 80 -7.69 1.26 3.58
C GLY A 80 -8.73 0.75 4.59
N PRO A 81 -8.83 1.35 5.78
CA PRO A 81 -9.75 0.90 6.83
C PRO A 81 -11.20 0.77 6.37
N THR A 82 -11.71 1.72 5.61
CA THR A 82 -13.07 1.67 5.04
C THR A 82 -13.28 0.48 4.12
N LEU A 83 -12.28 0.17 3.28
CA LEU A 83 -12.34 -0.95 2.36
C LEU A 83 -12.23 -2.30 3.08
N ILE A 84 -11.28 -2.45 4.01
CA ILE A 84 -11.11 -3.74 4.70
C ILE A 84 -12.28 -4.05 5.62
N ASP A 85 -12.91 -3.04 6.25
CA ASP A 85 -14.14 -3.21 7.03
C ASP A 85 -15.32 -3.62 6.12
N TYR A 86 -15.44 -3.06 4.91
CA TYR A 86 -16.42 -3.48 3.91
C TYR A 86 -16.20 -4.94 3.49
N ILE A 87 -14.96 -5.32 3.16
CA ILE A 87 -14.62 -6.70 2.76
C ILE A 87 -14.94 -7.67 3.92
N ALA A 88 -14.63 -7.30 5.16
CA ALA A 88 -14.92 -8.12 6.34
C ALA A 88 -16.42 -8.37 6.52
N LYS A 89 -17.27 -7.39 6.21
CA LYS A 89 -18.72 -7.50 6.31
C LYS A 89 -19.35 -8.31 5.16
N THR A 90 -18.84 -8.14 3.94
CA THR A 90 -19.51 -8.63 2.72
C THR A 90 -18.83 -9.82 2.07
N ARG A 91 -17.52 -9.98 2.27
CA ARG A 91 -16.67 -10.99 1.62
C ARG A 91 -15.59 -11.52 2.58
N ASN A 92 -16.05 -12.15 3.68
CA ASN A 92 -15.15 -12.72 4.68
C ASN A 92 -14.17 -13.76 4.08
N ASP A 93 -14.63 -14.50 3.05
CA ASP A 93 -13.81 -15.43 2.27
C ASP A 93 -12.58 -14.73 1.65
N LEU A 94 -12.78 -13.53 1.09
CA LEU A 94 -11.72 -12.73 0.52
C LEU A 94 -10.79 -12.17 1.60
N LEU A 95 -11.34 -11.70 2.72
CA LEU A 95 -10.52 -11.23 3.86
C LEU A 95 -9.58 -12.34 4.36
N GLU A 96 -10.11 -13.56 4.54
CA GLU A 96 -9.30 -14.70 4.97
C GLU A 96 -8.13 -14.97 4.00
N ARG A 97 -8.38 -14.90 2.69
CA ARG A 97 -7.34 -15.07 1.67
C ARG A 97 -6.28 -13.98 1.72
N ILE A 98 -6.66 -12.71 1.96
CA ILE A 98 -5.73 -11.59 2.10
C ILE A 98 -4.86 -11.76 3.34
N VAL A 99 -5.46 -12.10 4.48
CA VAL A 99 -4.75 -12.30 5.74
C VAL A 99 -3.84 -13.54 5.68
N GLU A 100 -4.31 -14.63 5.06
CA GLU A 100 -3.50 -15.82 4.83
C GLU A 100 -2.26 -15.53 3.96
N ALA A 101 -2.40 -14.69 2.94
CA ALA A 101 -1.29 -14.29 2.08
C ALA A 101 -0.18 -13.58 2.88
N ASP A 102 -0.55 -12.70 3.80
CA ASP A 102 0.40 -12.02 4.68
C ASP A 102 1.10 -13.01 5.63
N LYS A 103 0.37 -13.99 6.19
CA LYS A 103 0.96 -15.07 7.02
C LYS A 103 1.97 -15.90 6.23
N LYS A 104 1.61 -16.33 5.01
CA LYS A 104 2.53 -17.08 4.13
C LYS A 104 3.76 -16.27 3.74
N SER A 105 3.61 -14.95 3.62
CA SER A 105 4.76 -14.07 3.45
C SER A 105 5.70 -14.10 4.66
N ILE A 106 5.17 -14.10 5.88
CA ILE A 106 5.96 -14.21 7.11
C ILE A 106 6.71 -15.54 7.14
N GLU A 107 6.05 -16.65 6.81
CA GLU A 107 6.68 -17.97 6.74
C GLU A 107 7.84 -18.03 5.75
N ARG A 108 7.67 -17.37 4.57
CA ARG A 108 8.65 -17.38 3.48
C ARG A 108 9.79 -16.39 3.67
N LEU A 109 9.51 -15.18 4.19
CA LEU A 109 10.44 -14.05 4.18
C LEU A 109 10.86 -13.61 5.59
N GLY A 110 10.17 -14.09 6.65
CA GLY A 110 10.35 -13.62 8.02
C GLY A 110 9.58 -12.33 8.35
N PHE A 111 8.83 -11.75 7.39
CA PHE A 111 8.01 -10.56 7.57
C PHE A 111 6.79 -10.57 6.64
N GLY A 112 5.72 -9.88 7.06
CA GLY A 112 4.49 -9.79 6.28
C GLY A 112 4.55 -8.73 5.20
N ASN A 113 3.82 -8.96 4.11
CA ASN A 113 3.74 -8.06 2.96
C ASN A 113 2.79 -6.88 3.18
N ALA A 114 1.80 -7.03 4.07
CA ALA A 114 0.83 -5.98 4.34
C ALA A 114 1.43 -4.87 5.20
N ILE A 115 1.06 -3.61 4.91
CA ILE A 115 1.35 -2.44 5.72
C ILE A 115 0.07 -1.70 6.11
N ALA A 116 0.14 -0.87 7.16
CA ALA A 116 -0.99 -0.05 7.58
C ALA A 116 -1.23 1.14 6.62
N GLN A 117 -2.37 1.79 6.79
CA GLN A 117 -2.73 3.03 6.12
C GLN A 117 -3.29 4.03 7.15
N VAL A 118 -3.17 5.32 6.88
CA VAL A 118 -3.86 6.40 7.62
C VAL A 118 -5.38 6.13 7.63
N TYR A 119 -6.02 6.27 8.79
CA TYR A 119 -7.37 5.74 9.03
C TYR A 119 -8.44 6.30 8.08
N ASN A 120 -8.66 7.62 8.10
CA ASN A 120 -9.67 8.28 7.26
C ASN A 120 -9.15 8.75 5.90
N HIS A 121 -7.96 8.34 5.48
CA HIS A 121 -7.33 8.79 4.25
C HIS A 121 -7.17 10.33 4.15
N ILE A 122 -7.00 11.01 5.28
CA ILE A 122 -6.75 12.46 5.28
C ILE A 122 -5.31 12.76 4.84
N ILE A 123 -5.10 13.95 4.29
CA ILE A 123 -3.77 14.44 3.96
C ILE A 123 -3.12 14.97 5.26
N LEU A 124 -2.30 14.13 5.90
CA LEU A 124 -1.75 14.39 7.22
C LEU A 124 -1.07 15.76 7.36
N PRO A 125 -0.27 16.28 6.40
CA PRO A 125 0.31 17.61 6.50
C PRO A 125 -0.69 18.76 6.68
N LEU A 126 -1.95 18.56 6.32
CA LEU A 126 -3.04 19.54 6.46
C LEU A 126 -3.83 19.37 7.77
N ALA A 127 -3.59 18.30 8.51
CA ALA A 127 -4.27 18.03 9.77
C ALA A 127 -3.63 18.79 10.95
N LYS A 128 -4.39 18.97 12.03
CA LYS A 128 -3.84 19.39 13.31
C LYS A 128 -2.94 18.30 13.89
N LYS A 129 -1.92 18.65 14.67
CA LYS A 129 -0.95 17.69 15.21
C LYS A 129 -1.60 16.59 16.07
N GLU A 130 -2.64 16.94 16.82
CA GLU A 130 -3.40 16.00 17.64
C GLU A 130 -4.14 14.99 16.76
N ASP A 131 -4.86 15.45 15.74
CA ASP A 131 -5.62 14.63 14.80
C ASP A 131 -4.70 13.72 13.98
N MET A 132 -3.55 14.24 13.54
CA MET A 132 -2.52 13.47 12.83
C MET A 132 -2.10 12.21 13.60
N ARG A 133 -1.84 12.33 14.91
CA ARG A 133 -1.47 11.20 15.77
C ARG A 133 -2.62 10.20 15.95
N VAL A 134 -3.84 10.69 16.06
CA VAL A 134 -5.04 9.86 16.18
C VAL A 134 -5.24 9.06 14.92
N GLU A 135 -5.16 9.68 13.76
CA GLU A 135 -5.30 9.04 12.45
C GLU A 135 -4.27 7.93 12.20
N ILE A 136 -3.01 8.18 12.59
CA ILE A 136 -1.95 7.17 12.52
C ILE A 136 -2.25 5.99 13.46
N LYS A 137 -2.58 6.27 14.73
CA LYS A 137 -2.87 5.22 15.72
C LYS A 137 -4.09 4.40 15.34
N TRP A 138 -5.14 5.01 14.85
CA TRP A 138 -6.35 4.30 14.42
C TRP A 138 -6.07 3.43 13.18
N GLY A 139 -5.25 3.91 12.25
CA GLY A 139 -4.79 3.11 11.12
C GLY A 139 -3.99 1.88 11.56
N LEU A 140 -3.08 2.04 12.52
CA LEU A 140 -2.31 0.93 13.09
C LEU A 140 -3.20 -0.05 13.86
N TYR A 141 -4.18 0.45 14.63
CA TYR A 141 -5.13 -0.39 15.35
C TYR A 141 -6.02 -1.19 14.39
N ASN A 142 -6.55 -0.55 13.34
CA ASN A 142 -7.34 -1.24 12.31
C ASN A 142 -6.52 -2.34 11.63
N PHE A 143 -5.26 -2.05 11.31
CA PHE A 143 -4.35 -3.05 10.76
C PHE A 143 -4.17 -4.24 11.71
N GLU A 144 -3.86 -3.99 12.98
CA GLU A 144 -3.65 -5.04 13.99
C GLU A 144 -4.92 -5.86 14.23
N LYS A 145 -6.10 -5.24 14.15
CA LYS A 145 -7.41 -5.91 14.25
C LYS A 145 -7.55 -7.04 13.22
N TYR A 146 -7.12 -6.84 11.97
CA TYR A 146 -7.28 -7.82 10.90
C TYR A 146 -6.05 -8.73 10.74
N PHE A 147 -4.86 -8.19 10.70
CA PHE A 147 -3.63 -8.95 10.45
C PHE A 147 -3.02 -9.58 11.70
N LYS A 148 -3.52 -9.27 12.90
CA LYS A 148 -3.08 -9.84 14.20
C LYS A 148 -1.58 -9.65 14.49
N ARG A 149 -0.99 -8.61 13.94
CA ARG A 149 0.40 -8.20 14.15
C ARG A 149 0.55 -6.69 14.01
N LYS A 150 1.64 -6.15 14.52
CA LYS A 150 2.00 -4.73 14.29
C LYS A 150 2.49 -4.51 12.87
N SER A 151 2.17 -3.36 12.30
CA SER A 151 2.73 -2.93 11.03
C SER A 151 4.06 -2.23 11.24
N ASN A 152 5.05 -2.53 10.37
CA ASN A 152 6.30 -1.76 10.32
C ASN A 152 6.20 -0.53 9.41
N GLY A 153 5.36 -0.58 8.39
CA GLY A 153 5.17 0.49 7.42
C GLY A 153 3.77 1.08 7.44
N MET A 154 3.64 2.29 6.91
CA MET A 154 2.34 2.94 6.73
C MET A 154 2.29 3.65 5.38
N TRP A 155 1.21 3.42 4.63
CA TRP A 155 0.88 4.20 3.45
C TRP A 155 0.25 5.53 3.89
N LEU A 156 0.77 6.62 3.34
CA LEU A 156 0.25 7.98 3.55
C LEU A 156 -0.67 8.37 2.40
N SER A 157 -1.78 9.00 2.72
CA SER A 157 -2.72 9.51 1.72
C SER A 157 -2.03 10.46 0.77
N GLU A 158 -2.18 10.21 -0.55
CA GLU A 158 -1.54 10.98 -1.63
C GLU A 158 -0.01 11.06 -1.51
N THR A 159 0.62 10.15 -0.76
CA THR A 159 2.05 10.19 -0.42
C THR A 159 2.51 11.52 0.22
N ALA A 160 1.58 12.29 0.79
CA ALA A 160 1.86 13.61 1.34
C ALA A 160 2.58 13.52 2.70
N ILE A 161 3.68 14.24 2.84
CA ILE A 161 4.52 14.23 4.03
C ILE A 161 5.12 15.60 4.32
N ASN A 162 5.33 15.88 5.62
CA ASN A 162 6.16 16.97 6.13
C ASN A 162 6.90 16.50 7.40
N LEU A 163 7.72 17.34 8.00
CA LEU A 163 8.54 16.93 9.16
C LEU A 163 7.70 16.58 10.38
N ASP A 164 6.56 17.24 10.61
CA ASP A 164 5.64 16.92 11.71
C ASP A 164 5.02 15.51 11.53
N VAL A 165 4.74 15.12 10.28
CA VAL A 165 4.29 13.75 9.97
C VAL A 165 5.38 12.72 10.23
N VAL A 166 6.64 13.02 9.90
CA VAL A 166 7.78 12.13 10.22
C VAL A 166 7.85 11.89 11.73
N ASP A 167 7.75 12.96 12.52
CA ASP A 167 7.77 12.86 13.99
C ASP A 167 6.61 12.03 14.52
N ALA A 168 5.40 12.25 13.99
CA ALA A 168 4.21 11.51 14.41
C ALA A 168 4.30 10.01 14.06
N LEU A 169 4.81 9.68 12.87
CA LEU A 169 5.05 8.30 12.45
C LEU A 169 6.08 7.61 13.35
N TYR A 170 7.21 8.29 13.61
CA TYR A 170 8.25 7.78 14.49
C TYR A 170 7.72 7.52 15.91
N ASP A 171 6.99 8.48 16.50
CA ASP A 171 6.39 8.38 17.83
C ASP A 171 5.35 7.26 17.94
N CYS A 172 4.69 6.92 16.82
CA CYS A 172 3.74 5.81 16.73
C CYS A 172 4.41 4.46 16.37
N GLY A 173 5.75 4.43 16.23
CA GLY A 173 6.50 3.20 15.97
C GLY A 173 6.52 2.73 14.52
N VAL A 174 6.08 3.58 13.57
CA VAL A 174 6.19 3.31 12.14
C VAL A 174 7.65 3.45 11.73
N LYS A 175 8.17 2.46 11.01
CA LYS A 175 9.59 2.39 10.62
C LYS A 175 9.84 2.89 9.21
N PHE A 176 8.85 2.79 8.31
CA PHE A 176 9.00 3.22 6.93
C PHE A 176 7.69 3.65 6.28
N THR A 177 7.82 4.42 5.21
CA THR A 177 6.73 4.74 4.28
C THR A 177 7.21 4.69 2.83
N ILE A 178 6.25 4.78 1.89
CA ILE A 178 6.50 4.85 0.45
C ILE A 178 6.03 6.21 -0.04
N LEU A 179 6.87 6.91 -0.80
CA LEU A 179 6.59 8.24 -1.30
C LEU A 179 6.73 8.34 -2.82
N SER A 180 6.10 9.37 -3.37
CA SER A 180 6.39 9.83 -4.72
C SER A 180 7.79 10.43 -4.79
N PRO A 181 8.59 10.17 -5.84
CA PRO A 181 9.90 10.80 -6.03
C PRO A 181 9.83 12.34 -6.10
N TYR A 182 8.68 12.89 -6.47
CA TYR A 182 8.43 14.33 -6.50
C TYR A 182 8.32 14.97 -5.12
N GLN A 183 8.21 14.19 -4.05
CA GLN A 183 8.26 14.68 -2.66
C GLN A 183 9.69 14.99 -2.20
N ALA A 184 10.70 14.45 -2.87
CA ALA A 184 12.11 14.69 -2.52
C ALA A 184 12.59 16.01 -3.13
N HIS A 185 13.32 16.80 -2.33
CA HIS A 185 13.96 18.02 -2.78
C HIS A 185 15.47 17.91 -2.69
N TYR A 186 16.00 17.48 -1.56
CA TYR A 186 17.43 17.33 -1.34
C TYR A 186 17.77 15.98 -0.73
N VAL A 187 18.91 15.44 -1.18
CA VAL A 187 19.56 14.30 -0.53
C VAL A 187 20.90 14.77 0.01
N LYS A 188 21.15 14.48 1.30
CA LYS A 188 22.43 14.73 1.95
C LYS A 188 23.26 13.44 1.98
N ASN A 189 24.39 13.49 1.31
CA ASN A 189 25.47 12.50 1.48
C ASN A 189 26.68 13.26 2.05
N SER A 190 27.85 13.22 1.45
CA SER A 190 28.97 14.13 1.77
C SER A 190 28.63 15.59 1.43
N THR A 191 27.85 15.81 0.39
CA THR A 191 27.34 17.11 -0.07
C THR A 191 25.82 17.08 -0.14
N LEU A 192 25.19 18.27 -0.17
CA LEU A 192 23.77 18.40 -0.43
C LEU A 192 23.52 18.39 -1.94
N ILE A 193 22.70 17.45 -2.40
CA ILE A 193 22.38 17.25 -3.83
C ILE A 193 20.90 17.61 -4.03
N ASP A 194 20.60 18.50 -4.96
CA ASP A 194 19.24 18.78 -5.40
C ASP A 194 18.73 17.61 -6.25
N VAL A 195 17.58 17.06 -5.86
CA VAL A 195 16.87 15.96 -6.53
C VAL A 195 15.42 16.32 -6.82
N SER A 196 15.10 17.62 -6.78
CA SER A 196 13.76 18.12 -7.08
C SER A 196 13.28 17.70 -8.47
N GLY A 197 11.96 17.73 -8.68
CA GLY A 197 11.38 17.30 -9.96
C GLY A 197 11.44 15.78 -10.21
N GLY A 198 11.58 14.98 -9.15
CA GLY A 198 11.58 13.52 -9.25
C GLY A 198 12.92 12.90 -9.63
N GLN A 199 14.02 13.65 -9.48
CA GLN A 199 15.38 13.20 -9.86
C GLN A 199 16.04 12.32 -8.80
N ILE A 200 15.37 11.97 -7.72
CA ILE A 200 15.89 11.06 -6.71
C ILE A 200 16.08 9.65 -7.29
N ASP A 201 17.16 8.97 -6.90
CA ASP A 201 17.39 7.58 -7.26
C ASP A 201 16.40 6.66 -6.51
N THR A 202 15.41 6.15 -7.22
CA THR A 202 14.33 5.31 -6.67
C THR A 202 14.77 3.86 -6.41
N SER A 203 15.99 3.48 -6.78
CA SER A 203 16.50 2.11 -6.65
C SER A 203 17.00 1.76 -5.23
N LYS A 204 16.96 2.71 -4.29
CA LYS A 204 17.44 2.53 -2.91
C LYS A 204 16.60 3.25 -1.88
N PRO A 205 16.58 2.78 -0.62
CA PRO A 205 15.92 3.49 0.47
C PRO A 205 16.75 4.66 0.98
N TYR A 206 16.08 5.59 1.66
CA TYR A 206 16.68 6.75 2.31
C TYR A 206 16.21 6.89 3.75
N TRP A 207 16.99 7.56 4.59
CA TRP A 207 16.53 8.06 5.87
C TRP A 207 15.90 9.44 5.68
N LEU A 208 14.67 9.59 6.11
CA LEU A 208 14.00 10.88 6.21
C LEU A 208 14.00 11.31 7.68
N PHE A 209 14.63 12.47 7.94
CA PHE A 209 14.77 13.02 9.28
C PHE A 209 13.63 14.00 9.55
N GLY A 210 13.00 13.85 10.71
CA GLY A 210 12.11 14.81 11.32
C GLY A 210 12.87 15.74 12.27
N HIS A 211 12.16 16.24 13.30
CA HIS A 211 12.76 17.05 14.35
C HIS A 211 13.44 16.13 15.39
N ASN A 212 14.44 16.70 16.13
CA ASN A 212 15.09 16.03 17.25
C ASN A 212 15.62 14.61 16.92
N GLU A 213 16.31 14.49 15.77
CA GLU A 213 16.92 13.24 15.31
C GLU A 213 15.96 12.07 15.08
N LYS A 214 14.64 12.27 15.14
CA LYS A 214 13.65 11.29 14.73
C LYS A 214 13.83 10.98 13.25
N LYS A 215 13.70 9.72 12.88
CA LYS A 215 13.86 9.31 11.48
C LYS A 215 13.07 8.06 11.16
N ILE A 216 12.62 7.98 9.92
CA ILE A 216 12.00 6.78 9.34
C ILE A 216 12.68 6.46 8.01
N ALA A 217 12.62 5.21 7.59
CA ALA A 217 13.05 4.85 6.24
C ALA A 217 11.99 5.26 5.21
N VAL A 218 12.44 5.66 4.02
CA VAL A 218 11.57 6.02 2.90
C VAL A 218 12.00 5.27 1.66
N PHE A 219 11.03 4.70 0.97
CA PHE A 219 11.17 4.14 -0.36
C PHE A 219 10.45 5.06 -1.35
N PHE A 220 11.05 5.28 -2.51
CA PHE A 220 10.41 6.01 -3.59
C PHE A 220 9.99 5.06 -4.69
N TYR A 221 8.73 5.13 -5.16
CA TYR A 221 8.31 4.30 -6.27
C TYR A 221 8.89 4.84 -7.59
N ASP A 222 9.11 3.96 -8.56
CA ASP A 222 9.45 4.34 -9.92
C ASP A 222 8.21 4.94 -10.61
N PRO A 223 8.22 6.22 -11.03
CA PRO A 223 7.03 6.87 -11.54
C PRO A 223 6.65 6.37 -12.95
N TYR A 224 7.62 5.93 -13.74
CA TYR A 224 7.38 5.46 -15.11
C TYR A 224 6.75 4.08 -15.11
N ILE A 225 7.37 3.11 -14.43
CA ILE A 225 6.83 1.75 -14.30
C ILE A 225 5.47 1.78 -13.60
N SER A 226 5.31 2.60 -12.56
CA SER A 226 4.02 2.74 -11.86
C SER A 226 2.93 3.30 -12.77
N ASN A 227 3.24 4.29 -13.60
CA ASN A 227 2.31 4.82 -14.60
C ASN A 227 1.94 3.76 -15.65
N ASP A 228 2.90 3.00 -16.14
CA ASP A 228 2.67 1.97 -17.15
C ASP A 228 1.81 0.82 -16.62
N ILE A 229 2.03 0.43 -15.37
CA ILE A 229 1.16 -0.54 -14.67
C ILE A 229 -0.26 0.01 -14.54
N ALA A 230 -0.42 1.23 -14.05
CA ALA A 230 -1.72 1.80 -13.70
C ALA A 230 -2.55 2.21 -14.93
N PHE A 231 -1.91 2.76 -15.97
CA PHE A 231 -2.62 3.43 -17.07
C PHE A 231 -2.30 2.90 -18.47
N GLN A 232 -1.16 2.21 -18.67
CA GLN A 232 -0.73 1.70 -19.98
C GLN A 232 -0.91 0.19 -20.12
N HIS A 233 -1.62 -0.43 -19.18
CA HIS A 233 -1.93 -1.86 -19.22
C HIS A 233 -0.70 -2.79 -19.30
N LEU A 234 0.42 -2.41 -18.73
CA LEU A 234 1.67 -3.19 -18.76
C LEU A 234 1.47 -4.64 -18.29
N LEU A 235 0.64 -4.85 -17.26
CA LEU A 235 0.36 -6.18 -16.70
C LEU A 235 -0.53 -7.09 -17.57
N ARG A 236 -0.96 -6.65 -18.78
CA ARG A 236 -1.72 -7.53 -19.70
C ARG A 236 -0.86 -8.59 -20.36
N SER A 237 0.45 -8.42 -20.37
CA SER A 237 1.39 -9.38 -20.97
C SER A 237 2.58 -9.54 -20.03
N ALA A 238 2.83 -10.80 -19.62
CA ALA A 238 4.01 -11.14 -18.82
C ALA A 238 5.31 -10.81 -19.56
N ASP A 239 5.35 -11.08 -20.89
CA ASP A 239 6.53 -10.81 -21.72
C ASP A 239 6.87 -9.32 -21.85
N LYS A 240 5.84 -8.44 -21.76
CA LYS A 240 6.06 -6.98 -21.77
C LYS A 240 6.49 -6.45 -20.42
N PHE A 241 6.09 -7.13 -19.35
CA PHE A 241 6.42 -6.74 -17.98
C PHE A 241 7.83 -7.21 -17.58
N ALA A 242 8.26 -8.37 -18.05
CA ALA A 242 9.59 -8.93 -17.80
C ALA A 242 10.69 -8.22 -18.61
#